data_127219037711064fc5236a2b7a0512d2
#
_entry.id   127219037711064fc5236a2b7a0512d2
#
_cell.length_a   1.000
_cell.length_b   1.000
_cell.length_c   1.000
_cell.angle_alpha   90.00
_cell.angle_beta   90.00
_cell.angle_gamma   90.00
#
_symmetry.space_group_name_H-M   'P 1'
#
loop_
_entity.id
_entity.type
_entity.pdbx_description
1 polymer ?
#
loop_
_entity_poly.entity_id
_entity_poly.type
_entity_poly.pdbx_seq_one_letter_code
_entity_poly.pdbx_strand_id
1 'polypeptide(L)'
;MRKIFIYLLLLPLFSCDDFLTVESENDVTYVNYFKTESDVEAVIINMMASEIRGWGPKILVNISLQDIAALPCDDFYNEKERNLESSVFMNPNRMDSWGGLYSIIGNADMLIDNAYRFEGITQERKEFWLAQANFMKALSYFEIACKWGDAPIPPSSTAKDPIVKSPAKAVLEKAIECAEEALVLPTYDKLVNSKGSELTSKQYASIGTVKTLLAN
;
A
#
# COMPACT_ATOMS: atom_id res chain seq x y z
N MET A 1 37.99 -17.05 -52.82
CA MET A 1 36.70 -17.58 -52.35
C MET A 1 36.63 -17.79 -50.83
N ARG A 2 37.68 -18.26 -50.17
CA ARG A 2 37.67 -18.49 -48.70
C ARG A 2 37.53 -17.22 -47.82
N LYS A 3 37.99 -16.06 -48.27
CA LYS A 3 37.87 -14.77 -47.55
C LYS A 3 36.49 -14.14 -47.65
N ILE A 4 35.76 -14.40 -48.73
CA ILE A 4 34.37 -13.88 -48.91
C ILE A 4 33.40 -14.60 -47.94
N PHE A 5 33.65 -15.89 -47.64
CA PHE A 5 32.83 -16.67 -46.71
C PHE A 5 32.95 -16.16 -45.27
N ILE A 6 34.11 -15.62 -44.87
CA ILE A 6 34.35 -15.08 -43.54
C ILE A 6 33.56 -13.77 -43.35
N TYR A 7 33.47 -12.92 -44.39
CA TYR A 7 32.70 -11.67 -44.31
C TYR A 7 31.19 -11.93 -44.32
N LEU A 8 30.72 -12.97 -44.97
CA LEU A 8 29.30 -13.39 -44.95
C LEU A 8 28.85 -13.94 -43.61
N LEU A 9 29.78 -14.53 -42.82
CA LEU A 9 29.51 -15.10 -41.51
C LEU A 9 29.46 -14.01 -40.39
N LEU A 10 30.02 -12.81 -40.67
CA LEU A 10 30.03 -11.69 -39.69
C LEU A 10 28.83 -10.73 -39.82
N LEU A 11 28.05 -10.86 -40.92
CA LEU A 11 26.86 -10.01 -41.13
C LEU A 11 25.70 -10.23 -40.13
N PRO A 12 25.47 -11.42 -39.55
CA PRO A 12 24.39 -11.61 -38.59
C PRO A 12 24.70 -11.10 -37.18
N LEU A 13 25.90 -10.56 -36.89
CA LEU A 13 26.24 -10.04 -35.56
C LEU A 13 25.75 -8.58 -35.32
N PHE A 14 25.19 -7.94 -36.33
CA PHE A 14 24.48 -6.66 -36.21
C PHE A 14 22.96 -6.86 -36.18
N SER A 15 22.50 -8.00 -35.63
CA SER A 15 21.09 -8.26 -35.46
C SER A 15 20.53 -7.38 -34.35
N CYS A 16 19.79 -6.42 -34.76
CA CYS A 16 18.68 -5.71 -34.11
C CYS A 16 18.47 -5.98 -32.62
N ASP A 17 18.98 -5.11 -31.79
CA ASP A 17 18.48 -4.90 -30.41
C ASP A 17 16.97 -4.56 -30.41
N ASP A 18 16.50 -3.92 -31.45
CA ASP A 18 15.09 -3.54 -31.64
C ASP A 18 14.11 -4.70 -31.84
N PHE A 19 14.62 -5.88 -32.29
CA PHE A 19 13.77 -7.06 -32.47
C PHE A 19 13.53 -7.84 -31.17
N LEU A 20 14.38 -7.64 -30.17
CA LEU A 20 14.28 -8.29 -28.86
C LEU A 20 13.56 -7.42 -27.82
N THR A 21 13.38 -6.14 -28.10
CA THR A 21 12.58 -5.20 -27.29
C THR A 21 11.17 -5.09 -27.86
N VAL A 22 10.42 -6.19 -27.84
CA VAL A 22 8.97 -6.10 -28.05
C VAL A 22 8.36 -5.52 -26.80
N GLU A 23 8.08 -4.21 -26.80
CA GLU A 23 7.18 -3.64 -25.84
C GLU A 23 5.79 -4.28 -26.08
N SER A 24 5.36 -5.12 -25.14
CA SER A 24 4.03 -5.70 -25.20
C SER A 24 3.00 -4.60 -24.99
N GLU A 25 2.34 -4.16 -26.06
CA GLU A 25 1.27 -3.16 -25.99
C GLU A 25 0.03 -3.70 -25.25
N ASN A 26 -0.10 -5.00 -25.14
CA ASN A 26 -1.29 -5.67 -24.57
C ASN A 26 -1.07 -6.24 -23.17
N ASP A 27 0.16 -6.40 -22.70
CA ASP A 27 0.43 -6.81 -21.33
C ASP A 27 0.53 -5.58 -20.43
N VAL A 28 -0.14 -5.61 -19.31
CA VAL A 28 0.00 -4.62 -18.24
C VAL A 28 1.41 -4.77 -17.68
N THR A 29 2.37 -4.12 -18.32
CA THR A 29 3.74 -4.05 -17.82
C THR A 29 3.86 -2.88 -16.86
N TYR A 30 4.81 -2.96 -15.94
CA TYR A 30 5.12 -1.87 -15.00
C TYR A 30 5.34 -0.50 -15.71
N VAL A 31 5.81 -0.52 -16.97
CA VAL A 31 6.05 0.67 -17.79
C VAL A 31 4.75 1.31 -18.29
N ASN A 32 3.68 0.50 -18.50
CA ASN A 32 2.43 0.92 -19.13
C ASN A 32 1.27 1.10 -18.14
N TYR A 33 1.48 0.94 -16.82
CA TYR A 33 0.39 0.81 -15.87
C TYR A 33 -0.32 2.14 -15.54
N PHE A 34 0.37 3.25 -15.48
CA PHE A 34 -0.19 4.54 -15.03
C PHE A 34 -0.57 5.47 -16.19
N LYS A 35 -1.33 4.98 -17.16
CA LYS A 35 -1.76 5.79 -18.32
C LYS A 35 -2.97 6.68 -18.04
N THR A 36 -3.82 6.28 -17.12
CA THR A 36 -5.08 6.98 -16.83
C THR A 36 -5.25 7.22 -15.34
N GLU A 37 -6.07 8.19 -14.99
CA GLU A 37 -6.46 8.45 -13.61
C GLU A 37 -7.14 7.23 -12.96
N SER A 38 -7.90 6.45 -13.74
CA SER A 38 -8.52 5.20 -13.27
C SER A 38 -7.50 4.13 -12.86
N ASP A 39 -6.32 4.10 -13.48
CA ASP A 39 -5.26 3.15 -13.10
C ASP A 39 -4.71 3.51 -11.72
N VAL A 40 -4.50 4.79 -11.45
CA VAL A 40 -4.06 5.29 -10.14
C VAL A 40 -5.14 5.02 -9.09
N GLU A 41 -6.41 5.33 -9.38
CA GLU A 41 -7.54 5.03 -8.50
C GLU A 41 -7.63 3.54 -8.18
N ALA A 42 -7.41 2.65 -9.14
CA ALA A 42 -7.44 1.21 -8.92
C ALA A 42 -6.42 0.74 -7.87
N VAL A 43 -5.22 1.34 -7.83
CA VAL A 43 -4.22 1.04 -6.80
C VAL A 43 -4.70 1.52 -5.42
N ILE A 44 -5.27 2.72 -5.34
CA ILE A 44 -5.84 3.24 -4.08
C ILE A 44 -6.98 2.32 -3.58
N ILE A 45 -7.88 1.90 -4.47
CA ILE A 45 -8.96 0.95 -4.12
C ILE A 45 -8.37 -0.40 -3.64
N ASN A 46 -7.30 -0.89 -4.27
CA ASN A 46 -6.64 -2.12 -3.84
C ASN A 46 -6.01 -1.99 -2.45
N MET A 47 -5.40 -0.84 -2.13
CA MET A 47 -4.89 -0.58 -0.79
C MET A 47 -6.01 -0.57 0.24
N MET A 48 -7.13 0.12 -0.02
CA MET A 48 -8.31 0.13 0.85
C MET A 48 -8.90 -1.28 1.03
N ALA A 49 -9.00 -2.05 -0.05
CA ALA A 49 -9.48 -3.43 0.01
C ALA A 49 -8.52 -4.36 0.78
N SER A 50 -7.22 -4.09 0.76
CA SER A 50 -6.20 -4.81 1.52
C SER A 50 -6.29 -4.49 3.00
N GLU A 51 -6.58 -3.24 3.35
CA GLU A 51 -6.87 -2.81 4.71
C GLU A 51 -8.11 -3.53 5.26
N ILE A 52 -9.23 -3.45 4.57
CA ILE A 52 -10.48 -4.11 4.99
C ILE A 52 -10.28 -5.63 5.14
N ARG A 53 -9.59 -6.28 4.21
CA ARG A 53 -9.27 -7.71 4.28
C ARG A 53 -8.30 -8.05 5.41
N GLY A 54 -7.39 -7.13 5.72
CA GLY A 54 -6.49 -7.25 6.86
C GLY A 54 -7.21 -7.10 8.20
N TRP A 55 -8.22 -6.26 8.26
CA TRP A 55 -8.95 -5.93 9.48
C TRP A 55 -10.15 -6.85 9.76
N GLY A 56 -10.85 -7.33 8.72
CA GLY A 56 -12.11 -8.04 8.89
C GLY A 56 -12.05 -9.23 9.85
N PRO A 57 -11.39 -10.36 9.51
CA PRO A 57 -11.31 -11.51 10.41
C PRO A 57 -10.35 -11.29 11.59
N LYS A 58 -9.40 -10.36 11.48
CA LYS A 58 -8.37 -10.09 12.47
C LYS A 58 -8.78 -9.08 13.54
N ILE A 59 -9.76 -8.22 13.29
CA ILE A 59 -10.35 -7.36 14.32
C ILE A 59 -10.88 -8.23 15.46
N LEU A 60 -11.61 -9.30 15.15
CA LEU A 60 -12.13 -10.21 16.16
C LEU A 60 -11.01 -10.94 16.93
N VAL A 61 -9.93 -11.31 16.25
CA VAL A 61 -8.76 -11.93 16.89
C VAL A 61 -7.96 -10.89 17.71
N ASN A 62 -7.80 -9.66 17.22
CA ASN A 62 -7.14 -8.59 17.97
C ASN A 62 -7.92 -8.16 19.21
N ILE A 63 -9.24 -8.10 19.12
CA ILE A 63 -10.09 -7.85 20.29
C ILE A 63 -9.90 -8.97 21.32
N SER A 64 -9.80 -10.21 20.86
CA SER A 64 -9.54 -11.36 21.75
C SER A 64 -8.15 -11.31 22.39
N LEU A 65 -7.15 -10.72 21.72
CA LEU A 65 -5.77 -10.59 22.21
C LEU A 65 -5.55 -9.37 23.11
N GLN A 66 -6.16 -8.26 22.75
CA GLN A 66 -6.00 -6.98 23.47
C GLN A 66 -6.89 -6.91 24.70
N ASP A 67 -7.96 -7.70 24.72
CA ASP A 67 -9.00 -7.59 25.72
C ASP A 67 -9.37 -8.95 26.29
N ILE A 68 -8.36 -9.60 26.93
CA ILE A 68 -8.65 -10.74 27.81
C ILE A 68 -9.69 -10.36 28.87
N ALA A 69 -9.78 -9.08 29.25
CA ALA A 69 -10.80 -8.51 30.09
C ALA A 69 -12.18 -8.41 29.41
N ALA A 70 -12.24 -8.37 28.09
CA ALA A 70 -13.49 -8.36 27.31
C ALA A 70 -14.00 -9.78 26.96
N LEU A 71 -13.22 -10.83 27.20
CA LEU A 71 -13.68 -12.21 27.03
C LEU A 71 -14.99 -12.55 27.75
N PRO A 72 -15.39 -11.85 28.85
CA PRO A 72 -16.70 -11.99 29.46
C PRO A 72 -17.83 -11.23 28.77
N CYS A 73 -17.57 -10.39 27.75
CA CYS A 73 -18.61 -9.69 27.03
C CYS A 73 -19.39 -10.65 26.13
N ASP A 74 -20.71 -10.69 26.30
CA ASP A 74 -21.63 -11.58 25.56
C ASP A 74 -21.49 -11.45 24.05
N ASP A 75 -21.21 -10.24 23.53
CA ASP A 75 -21.09 -9.95 22.11
C ASP A 75 -19.83 -10.57 21.45
N PHE A 76 -18.82 -10.93 22.25
CA PHE A 76 -17.56 -11.49 21.77
C PHE A 76 -17.35 -12.95 22.23
N TYR A 77 -18.33 -13.54 22.89
CA TYR A 77 -18.23 -14.90 23.40
C TYR A 77 -18.38 -15.89 22.25
N ASN A 78 -17.32 -16.60 21.95
CA ASN A 78 -17.35 -17.74 21.03
C ASN A 78 -17.14 -19.04 21.81
N GLU A 79 -18.17 -19.88 21.84
CA GLU A 79 -18.15 -21.14 22.58
C GLU A 79 -17.03 -22.11 22.14
N LYS A 80 -16.57 -21.99 20.89
CA LYS A 80 -15.45 -22.78 20.33
C LYS A 80 -14.08 -22.33 20.85
N GLU A 81 -13.97 -21.11 21.34
CA GLU A 81 -12.72 -20.53 21.85
C GLU A 81 -12.63 -20.57 23.39
N ARG A 82 -13.56 -21.25 24.02
CA ARG A 82 -13.66 -21.43 25.47
C ARG A 82 -12.44 -22.11 26.10
N ASN A 83 -11.61 -22.78 25.30
CA ASN A 83 -10.36 -23.39 25.73
C ASN A 83 -9.22 -22.37 25.67
N LEU A 84 -8.89 -21.76 26.82
CA LEU A 84 -7.68 -20.94 26.99
C LEU A 84 -6.39 -21.70 26.60
N GLU A 85 -6.40 -23.03 26.63
CA GLU A 85 -5.29 -23.89 26.21
C GLU A 85 -5.06 -23.92 24.70
N SER A 86 -6.10 -23.68 23.91
CA SER A 86 -5.98 -23.44 22.47
C SER A 86 -5.87 -21.96 22.15
N SER A 87 -5.58 -21.15 23.16
CA SER A 87 -5.53 -19.72 23.05
C SER A 87 -4.54 -19.27 21.98
N VAL A 88 -4.92 -18.21 21.34
CA VAL A 88 -4.14 -17.49 20.33
C VAL A 88 -2.69 -17.25 20.73
N PHE A 89 -2.40 -17.19 22.04
CA PHE A 89 -1.06 -17.05 22.61
C PHE A 89 -0.14 -18.26 22.35
N MET A 90 -0.70 -19.45 22.20
CA MET A 90 0.06 -20.68 22.02
C MET A 90 0.19 -21.11 20.54
N ASN A 91 -0.51 -20.44 19.63
CA ASN A 91 -0.46 -20.75 18.21
C ASN A 91 0.21 -19.61 17.41
N PRO A 92 1.52 -19.75 17.11
CA PRO A 92 2.27 -18.73 16.37
C PRO A 92 1.71 -18.44 14.97
N ASN A 93 0.92 -19.38 14.39
CA ASN A 93 0.27 -19.20 13.09
C ASN A 93 -0.95 -18.26 13.16
N ARG A 94 -1.43 -17.93 14.35
CA ARG A 94 -2.50 -16.96 14.59
C ARG A 94 -1.98 -15.60 15.01
N MET A 95 -0.66 -15.41 15.13
CA MET A 95 -0.09 -14.10 15.41
C MET A 95 -0.36 -13.16 14.24
N ASP A 96 -0.80 -11.97 14.56
CA ASP A 96 -1.01 -10.92 13.58
C ASP A 96 0.26 -10.67 12.78
N SER A 97 0.11 -10.68 11.48
CA SER A 97 1.18 -10.36 10.55
C SER A 97 1.02 -8.92 10.08
N TRP A 98 2.07 -8.13 10.17
CA TRP A 98 2.14 -6.79 9.59
C TRP A 98 2.25 -6.79 8.05
N GLY A 99 2.30 -8.00 7.42
CA GLY A 99 2.49 -8.13 5.96
C GLY A 99 1.44 -7.38 5.14
N GLY A 100 0.19 -7.33 5.58
CA GLY A 100 -0.87 -6.56 4.92
C GLY A 100 -0.60 -5.05 4.95
N LEU A 101 -0.15 -4.53 6.10
CA LEU A 101 0.18 -3.11 6.26
C LEU A 101 1.39 -2.71 5.42
N TYR A 102 2.43 -3.57 5.37
CA TYR A 102 3.58 -3.34 4.48
C TYR A 102 3.23 -3.47 2.99
N SER A 103 2.23 -4.28 2.63
CA SER A 103 1.70 -4.29 1.26
C SER A 103 1.06 -2.94 0.89
N ILE A 104 0.34 -2.32 1.81
CA ILE A 104 -0.23 -0.98 1.63
C ILE A 104 0.89 0.05 1.49
N ILE A 105 1.88 0.04 2.40
CA ILE A 105 3.04 0.94 2.34
C ILE A 105 3.77 0.79 1.00
N GLY A 106 4.05 -0.44 0.56
CA GLY A 106 4.72 -0.70 -0.71
C GLY A 106 3.94 -0.21 -1.93
N ASN A 107 2.62 -0.38 -1.94
CA ASN A 107 1.77 0.17 -3.01
C ASN A 107 1.70 1.70 -2.98
N ALA A 108 1.68 2.31 -1.79
CA ALA A 108 1.73 3.77 -1.65
C ALA A 108 3.08 4.32 -2.15
N ASP A 109 4.20 3.70 -1.73
CA ASP A 109 5.53 4.07 -2.21
C ASP A 109 5.65 3.89 -3.73
N MET A 110 5.09 2.82 -4.28
CA MET A 110 5.05 2.60 -5.72
C MET A 110 4.31 3.73 -6.46
N LEU A 111 3.18 4.19 -5.95
CA LEU A 111 2.47 5.34 -6.53
C LEU A 111 3.30 6.61 -6.45
N ILE A 112 3.90 6.90 -5.29
CA ILE A 112 4.69 8.10 -5.05
C ILE A 112 5.94 8.09 -5.95
N ASP A 113 6.68 7.00 -5.98
CA ASP A 113 7.91 6.83 -6.79
C ASP A 113 7.63 6.95 -8.29
N ASN A 114 6.42 6.63 -8.75
CA ASN A 114 6.03 6.66 -10.16
C ASN A 114 5.10 7.83 -10.55
N ALA A 115 4.91 8.81 -9.67
CA ALA A 115 4.04 9.96 -9.92
C ALA A 115 4.41 10.75 -11.19
N TYR A 116 5.68 10.73 -11.58
CA TYR A 116 6.18 11.37 -12.81
C TYR A 116 5.63 10.72 -14.09
N ARG A 117 5.11 9.48 -13.99
CA ARG A 117 4.53 8.72 -15.12
C ARG A 117 3.04 8.93 -15.31
N PHE A 118 2.37 9.65 -14.41
CA PHE A 118 0.95 9.88 -14.49
C PHE A 118 0.63 10.77 -15.70
N GLU A 119 0.30 10.14 -16.83
CA GLU A 119 -0.09 10.82 -18.05
C GLU A 119 -1.57 11.19 -18.05
N GLY A 120 -1.91 12.32 -18.68
CA GLY A 120 -3.31 12.74 -18.81
C GLY A 120 -4.04 13.12 -17.51
N ILE A 121 -3.33 13.20 -16.38
CA ILE A 121 -3.88 13.56 -15.08
C ILE A 121 -3.46 14.99 -14.75
N THR A 122 -4.42 15.84 -14.37
CA THR A 122 -4.12 17.22 -13.95
C THR A 122 -3.27 17.23 -12.68
N GLN A 123 -2.50 18.30 -12.47
CA GLN A 123 -1.64 18.43 -11.28
C GLN A 123 -2.46 18.33 -9.97
N GLU A 124 -3.61 18.97 -9.92
CA GLU A 124 -4.53 18.90 -8.78
C GLU A 124 -4.96 17.45 -8.47
N ARG A 125 -5.27 16.68 -9.53
CA ARG A 125 -5.67 15.26 -9.36
C ARG A 125 -4.49 14.37 -8.99
N LYS A 126 -3.29 14.65 -9.47
CA LYS A 126 -2.07 13.96 -9.03
C LYS A 126 -1.86 14.18 -7.53
N GLU A 127 -1.91 15.42 -7.07
CA GLU A 127 -1.78 15.78 -5.66
C GLU A 127 -2.84 15.08 -4.80
N PHE A 128 -4.09 15.05 -5.27
CA PHE A 128 -5.17 14.32 -4.60
C PHE A 128 -4.85 12.83 -4.41
N TRP A 129 -4.43 12.13 -5.47
CA TRP A 129 -4.15 10.71 -5.41
C TRP A 129 -2.88 10.38 -4.59
N LEU A 130 -1.87 11.21 -4.67
CA LEU A 130 -0.68 11.08 -3.84
C LEU A 130 -0.99 11.32 -2.35
N ALA A 131 -1.88 12.27 -2.07
CA ALA A 131 -2.35 12.51 -0.71
C ALA A 131 -3.19 11.34 -0.16
N GLN A 132 -4.01 10.67 -0.99
CA GLN A 132 -4.68 9.43 -0.60
C GLN A 132 -3.67 8.32 -0.27
N ALA A 133 -2.63 8.14 -1.11
CA ALA A 133 -1.57 7.16 -0.88
C ALA A 133 -0.81 7.45 0.43
N ASN A 134 -0.46 8.71 0.66
CA ASN A 134 0.22 9.16 1.89
C ASN A 134 -0.65 8.95 3.13
N PHE A 135 -1.96 9.19 3.05
CA PHE A 135 -2.87 8.89 4.16
C PHE A 135 -2.87 7.39 4.50
N MET A 136 -2.98 6.51 3.49
CA MET A 136 -2.97 5.06 3.69
C MET A 136 -1.64 4.58 4.29
N LYS A 137 -0.53 5.17 3.85
CA LYS A 137 0.80 4.93 4.38
C LYS A 137 0.92 5.40 5.84
N ALA A 138 0.42 6.59 6.16
CA ALA A 138 0.38 7.14 7.51
C ALA A 138 -0.38 6.24 8.47
N LEU A 139 -1.59 5.82 8.08
CA LEU A 139 -2.44 4.93 8.86
C LEU A 139 -1.74 3.58 9.10
N SER A 140 -1.08 3.03 8.08
CA SER A 140 -0.35 1.77 8.19
C SER A 140 0.83 1.86 9.17
N TYR A 141 1.63 2.92 9.12
CA TYR A 141 2.73 3.12 10.07
C TYR A 141 2.23 3.37 11.49
N PHE A 142 1.15 4.15 11.65
CA PHE A 142 0.51 4.35 12.95
C PHE A 142 0.07 3.02 13.58
N GLU A 143 -0.63 2.18 12.82
CA GLU A 143 -1.06 0.85 13.27
C GLU A 143 0.12 -0.06 13.60
N ILE A 144 1.17 -0.06 12.79
CA ILE A 144 2.39 -0.83 13.04
C ILE A 144 3.04 -0.40 14.35
N ALA A 145 3.21 0.89 14.55
CA ALA A 145 3.83 1.43 15.76
C ALA A 145 3.01 1.11 17.02
N CYS A 146 1.68 1.24 16.95
CA CYS A 146 0.79 0.94 18.08
C CYS A 146 0.77 -0.55 18.43
N LYS A 147 0.85 -1.44 17.45
CA LYS A 147 0.71 -2.89 17.68
C LYS A 147 2.03 -3.60 17.92
N TRP A 148 3.10 -3.23 17.25
CA TRP A 148 4.39 -3.92 17.28
C TRP A 148 5.55 -3.06 17.81
N GLY A 149 5.37 -1.77 17.91
CA GLY A 149 6.43 -0.86 18.35
C GLY A 149 7.49 -0.66 17.28
N ASP A 150 8.70 -1.15 17.51
CA ASP A 150 9.83 -1.03 16.60
C ASP A 150 9.57 -1.80 15.29
N ALA A 151 9.75 -1.12 14.16
CA ALA A 151 9.44 -1.69 12.85
C ALA A 151 10.33 -1.13 11.73
N PRO A 152 10.53 -1.87 10.60
CA PRO A 152 11.28 -1.36 9.47
C PRO A 152 10.59 -0.17 8.79
N ILE A 153 11.39 0.79 8.32
CA ILE A 153 10.95 1.89 7.46
C ILE A 153 11.64 1.73 6.11
N PRO A 154 10.99 1.14 5.08
CA PRO A 154 11.55 1.01 3.76
C PRO A 154 11.87 2.37 3.14
N PRO A 155 13.06 2.58 2.54
CA PRO A 155 13.43 3.85 1.91
C PRO A 155 12.73 4.10 0.57
N SER A 156 12.19 3.06 -0.08
CA SER A 156 11.49 3.13 -1.36
C SER A 156 10.71 1.85 -1.64
N SER A 157 9.83 1.88 -2.64
CA SER A 157 9.08 0.71 -3.13
C SER A 157 9.98 -0.41 -3.68
N THR A 158 11.20 -0.10 -4.09
CA THR A 158 12.16 -1.03 -4.71
C THR A 158 13.25 -1.52 -3.76
N ALA A 159 13.16 -1.21 -2.47
CA ALA A 159 14.14 -1.65 -1.48
C ALA A 159 14.18 -3.19 -1.42
N LYS A 160 15.37 -3.78 -1.67
CA LYS A 160 15.59 -5.23 -1.70
C LYS A 160 16.42 -5.74 -0.53
N ASP A 161 17.20 -4.87 0.08
CA ASP A 161 18.09 -5.25 1.18
C ASP A 161 17.29 -5.42 2.48
N PRO A 162 17.74 -6.31 3.37
CA PRO A 162 17.15 -6.44 4.70
C PRO A 162 17.18 -5.11 5.46
N ILE A 163 16.02 -4.66 5.93
CA ILE A 163 15.88 -3.38 6.62
C ILE A 163 15.81 -3.64 8.13
N VAL A 164 16.69 -2.98 8.87
CA VAL A 164 16.69 -3.03 10.33
C VAL A 164 15.47 -2.28 10.87
N LYS A 165 14.92 -2.75 11.99
CA LYS A 165 13.84 -2.06 12.68
C LYS A 165 14.29 -0.69 13.19
N SER A 166 13.47 0.31 12.94
CA SER A 166 13.58 1.63 13.56
C SER A 166 12.80 1.65 14.88
N PRO A 167 13.19 2.48 15.86
CA PRO A 167 12.44 2.64 17.11
C PRO A 167 10.98 3.07 16.85
N ALA A 168 10.04 2.65 17.69
CA ALA A 168 8.61 2.98 17.59
C ALA A 168 8.36 4.49 17.39
N LYS A 169 9.15 5.33 18.08
CA LYS A 169 9.09 6.78 17.93
C LYS A 169 9.35 7.22 16.48
N ALA A 170 10.38 6.67 15.83
CA ALA A 170 10.71 6.98 14.45
C ALA A 170 9.63 6.49 13.48
N VAL A 171 8.99 5.37 13.79
CA VAL A 171 7.85 4.86 12.99
C VAL A 171 6.64 5.79 13.10
N LEU A 172 6.35 6.32 14.30
CA LEU A 172 5.30 7.32 14.52
C LEU A 172 5.63 8.66 13.84
N GLU A 173 6.87 9.11 13.92
CA GLU A 173 7.32 10.32 13.22
C GLU A 173 7.14 10.17 11.70
N LYS A 174 7.39 8.97 11.15
CA LYS A 174 7.13 8.67 9.74
C LYS A 174 5.62 8.66 9.42
N ALA A 175 4.78 8.17 10.32
CA ALA A 175 3.34 8.25 10.17
C ALA A 175 2.85 9.71 10.14
N ILE A 176 3.38 10.56 11.02
CA ILE A 176 3.06 12.00 11.07
C ILE A 176 3.48 12.67 9.76
N GLU A 177 4.73 12.47 9.31
CA GLU A 177 5.23 13.01 8.04
C GLU A 177 4.29 12.67 6.87
N CYS A 178 3.90 11.40 6.74
CA CYS A 178 2.98 10.97 5.69
C CYS A 178 1.57 11.59 5.87
N ALA A 179 1.10 11.76 7.09
CA ALA A 179 -0.19 12.40 7.35
C ALA A 179 -0.17 13.89 7.02
N GLU A 180 0.93 14.59 7.29
CA GLU A 180 1.11 16.00 6.91
C GLU A 180 1.09 16.19 5.39
N GLU A 181 1.73 15.29 4.62
CA GLU A 181 1.65 15.27 3.16
C GLU A 181 0.21 15.06 2.65
N ALA A 182 -0.65 14.42 3.44
CA ALA A 182 -2.05 14.20 3.09
C ALA A 182 -2.98 15.37 3.47
N LEU A 183 -2.52 16.42 4.13
CA LEU A 183 -3.35 17.58 4.54
C LEU A 183 -3.90 18.40 3.36
N VAL A 184 -3.41 18.19 2.15
CA VAL A 184 -3.92 18.81 0.91
C VAL A 184 -5.27 18.22 0.47
N LEU A 185 -5.72 17.13 1.07
CA LEU A 185 -7.00 16.50 0.76
C LEU A 185 -8.17 17.48 1.00
N PRO A 186 -9.19 17.45 0.12
CA PRO A 186 -10.37 18.30 0.29
C PRO A 186 -11.26 17.82 1.44
N THR A 187 -12.28 18.62 1.75
CA THR A 187 -13.38 18.22 2.63
C THR A 187 -14.20 17.09 1.98
N TYR A 188 -14.88 16.32 2.81
CA TYR A 188 -15.62 15.14 2.37
C TYR A 188 -16.64 15.40 1.25
N ASP A 189 -17.33 16.53 1.33
CA ASP A 189 -18.34 16.98 0.35
C ASP A 189 -17.76 17.33 -1.03
N LYS A 190 -16.45 17.44 -1.15
CA LYS A 190 -15.74 17.76 -2.40
C LYS A 190 -14.98 16.56 -2.97
N LEU A 191 -15.09 15.38 -2.36
CA LEU A 191 -14.44 14.19 -2.85
C LEU A 191 -15.12 13.67 -4.11
N VAL A 192 -14.32 13.45 -5.16
CA VAL A 192 -14.77 12.87 -6.42
C VAL A 192 -13.82 11.75 -6.87
N ASN A 193 -14.38 10.77 -7.59
CA ASN A 193 -13.60 9.67 -8.17
C ASN A 193 -12.87 10.10 -9.46
N SER A 194 -12.17 9.18 -10.12
CA SER A 194 -11.46 9.43 -11.40
C SER A 194 -12.38 9.86 -12.55
N LYS A 195 -13.69 9.63 -12.42
CA LYS A 195 -14.71 10.01 -13.41
C LYS A 195 -15.39 11.34 -13.06
N GLY A 196 -14.95 12.03 -11.99
CA GLY A 196 -15.55 13.26 -11.53
C GLY A 196 -16.91 13.09 -10.84
N SER A 197 -17.32 11.86 -10.52
CA SER A 197 -18.56 11.58 -9.80
C SER A 197 -18.36 11.78 -8.31
N GLU A 198 -19.34 12.39 -7.64
CA GLU A 198 -19.36 12.50 -6.19
C GLU A 198 -19.30 11.12 -5.52
N LEU A 199 -18.56 11.05 -4.43
CA LEU A 199 -18.44 9.82 -3.66
C LEU A 199 -19.58 9.73 -2.65
N THR A 200 -20.42 8.72 -2.82
CA THR A 200 -21.53 8.43 -1.90
C THR A 200 -21.10 7.64 -0.68
N SER A 201 -19.89 7.06 -0.70
CA SER A 201 -19.32 6.27 0.39
C SER A 201 -18.10 6.97 1.00
N LYS A 202 -17.89 6.81 2.31
CA LYS A 202 -16.75 7.37 3.05
C LYS A 202 -15.47 6.54 2.88
N GLN A 203 -15.22 6.04 1.67
CA GLN A 203 -14.06 5.17 1.40
C GLN A 203 -12.75 5.95 1.27
N TYR A 204 -12.82 7.16 0.68
CA TYR A 204 -11.65 8.00 0.51
C TYR A 204 -11.42 8.90 1.72
N ALA A 205 -10.15 9.11 2.03
CA ALA A 205 -9.79 10.04 3.09
C ALA A 205 -10.12 11.49 2.70
N SER A 206 -10.57 12.26 3.65
CA SER A 206 -10.75 13.70 3.57
C SER A 206 -9.76 14.41 4.51
N ILE A 207 -9.61 15.71 4.40
CA ILE A 207 -8.80 16.49 5.36
C ILE A 207 -9.26 16.27 6.81
N GLY A 208 -10.55 16.04 7.04
CA GLY A 208 -11.08 15.72 8.36
C GLY A 208 -10.55 14.38 8.88
N THR A 209 -10.48 13.35 8.01
CA THR A 209 -9.92 12.04 8.35
C THR A 209 -8.43 12.15 8.72
N VAL A 210 -7.66 12.92 7.94
CA VAL A 210 -6.22 13.15 8.20
C VAL A 210 -6.02 13.85 9.54
N LYS A 211 -6.78 14.93 9.82
CA LYS A 211 -6.70 15.65 11.10
C LYS A 211 -7.08 14.77 12.29
N THR A 212 -8.01 13.85 12.10
CA THR A 212 -8.37 12.88 13.16
C THR A 212 -7.21 11.94 13.43
N LEU A 213 -6.50 11.45 12.38
CA LEU A 213 -5.32 10.63 12.56
C LEU A 213 -4.20 11.37 13.29
N LEU A 214 -3.95 12.63 12.94
CA LEU A 214 -2.92 13.47 13.59
C LEU A 214 -3.25 13.85 15.04
N ALA A 215 -4.51 13.76 15.45
CA ALA A 215 -4.95 14.07 16.81
C ALA A 215 -4.83 12.89 17.78
N ASN A 216 -4.60 11.68 17.27
CA ASN A 216 -4.40 10.45 18.06
C ASN A 216 -2.94 10.27 18.47
#